data_2dd405959e4e4ab64eccdc5bc1c73160
#
_entry.id   2dd405959e4e4ab64eccdc5bc1c73160
#
_cell.length_a   1.000
_cell.length_b   1.000
_cell.length_c   1.000
_cell.angle_alpha   90.00
_cell.angle_beta   90.00
_cell.angle_gamma   90.00
#
_symmetry.space_group_name_H-M   'P 1'
#
loop_
_entity.id
_entity.type
_entity.pdbx_description
1 polymer ?
#
loop_
_entity_poly.entity_id
_entity_poly.type
_entity_poly.pdbx_seq_one_letter_code
_entity_poly.pdbx_strand_id
1 'polypeptide(L)'
;MQDPSPTDRRSQNANPTMIRATVFMIVALTRPSTVGAILPSSRHLAAAMARAADGAQRLIELGAGTGAITEALCEQHPDVPTLAVELDHTLAEHLRERFPRVEVRTAAAHEVLRDDLRRPGHTALVSSLPFRSLPLRLRLRSSLAIERFLIAHPARRLVQYTYLPRAPFTLRLGSSLRWRRVE
;
A
#
# COMPACT_ATOMS: atom_id res chain seq x y z
N MET A 1 -67.66 0.98 -6.07
CA MET A 1 -66.61 1.67 -6.85
C MET A 1 -65.69 2.30 -5.81
N GLN A 2 -64.71 1.52 -5.34
CA GLN A 2 -63.80 1.89 -4.26
C GLN A 2 -62.43 2.18 -4.88
N ASP A 3 -61.98 3.37 -4.60
CA ASP A 3 -60.70 3.92 -5.01
C ASP A 3 -59.56 3.23 -4.22
N PRO A 4 -58.48 2.69 -4.85
CA PRO A 4 -57.40 2.09 -4.11
C PRO A 4 -56.44 3.17 -3.59
N SER A 5 -56.18 3.11 -2.28
CA SER A 5 -55.23 3.90 -1.54
C SER A 5 -53.81 3.94 -2.14
N PRO A 6 -53.07 5.03 -1.98
CA PRO A 6 -51.71 5.15 -2.45
C PRO A 6 -50.78 4.36 -1.54
N THR A 7 -50.36 3.15 -2.00
CA THR A 7 -49.36 2.33 -1.37
C THR A 7 -47.97 2.99 -1.43
N ASP A 8 -47.51 3.33 -0.26
CA ASP A 8 -46.17 3.26 0.29
C ASP A 8 -45.02 3.13 -0.73
N ARG A 9 -44.60 4.27 -1.26
CA ARG A 9 -43.28 4.41 -1.85
C ARG A 9 -42.27 4.75 -0.75
N ARG A 10 -42.00 3.83 0.13
CA ARG A 10 -40.75 3.87 0.91
C ARG A 10 -39.60 3.62 -0.03
N SER A 11 -39.04 4.71 -0.51
CA SER A 11 -37.76 4.74 -1.16
C SER A 11 -36.75 3.93 -0.33
N GLN A 12 -36.30 2.83 -0.91
CA GLN A 12 -35.11 2.14 -0.49
C GLN A 12 -33.94 3.11 -0.67
N ASN A 13 -33.67 3.93 0.33
CA ASN A 13 -32.38 4.57 0.49
C ASN A 13 -31.35 3.46 0.72
N ALA A 14 -30.84 2.94 -0.37
CA ALA A 14 -29.62 2.15 -0.35
C ALA A 14 -28.51 3.07 0.20
N ASN A 15 -28.24 2.94 1.49
CA ASN A 15 -27.11 3.55 2.14
C ASN A 15 -25.87 3.14 1.31
N PRO A 16 -25.10 4.08 0.73
CA PRO A 16 -23.91 3.72 0.02
C PRO A 16 -23.00 2.97 1.01
N THR A 17 -22.79 1.69 0.75
CA THR A 17 -21.90 0.85 1.54
C THR A 17 -20.54 1.53 1.51
N MET A 18 -20.18 2.21 2.60
CA MET A 18 -18.87 2.85 2.74
C MET A 18 -17.82 1.75 2.59
N ILE A 19 -17.11 1.77 1.47
CA ILE A 19 -15.98 0.86 1.22
C ILE A 19 -14.92 1.20 2.26
N ARG A 20 -14.73 0.31 3.22
CA ARG A 20 -13.71 0.45 4.26
C ARG A 20 -12.41 -0.16 3.75
N ALA A 21 -11.49 0.70 3.31
CA ALA A 21 -10.13 0.27 3.02
C ALA A 21 -9.40 -0.14 4.30
N THR A 22 -8.74 -1.29 4.30
CA THR A 22 -7.90 -1.73 5.42
C THR A 22 -6.50 -1.14 5.26
N VAL A 23 -6.06 -0.38 6.25
CA VAL A 23 -4.73 0.24 6.28
C VAL A 23 -3.98 -0.25 7.51
N PHE A 24 -2.84 -0.88 7.27
CA PHE A 24 -1.91 -1.29 8.32
C PHE A 24 -0.79 -0.26 8.42
N MET A 25 -0.67 0.38 9.59
CA MET A 25 0.42 1.29 9.88
C MET A 25 1.43 0.61 10.80
N ILE A 26 2.67 0.51 10.35
CA ILE A 26 3.76 -0.11 11.10
C ILE A 26 4.66 1.00 11.62
N VAL A 27 4.81 1.08 12.94
CA VAL A 27 5.66 2.08 13.58
C VAL A 27 7.05 1.48 13.77
N ALA A 28 8.06 2.08 13.15
CA ALA A 28 9.45 1.75 13.37
C ALA A 28 10.05 2.72 14.40
N LEU A 29 10.68 2.18 15.45
CA LEU A 29 11.24 2.98 16.55
C LEU A 29 12.69 3.43 16.31
N THR A 30 13.31 2.98 15.23
CA THR A 30 14.70 3.30 14.93
C THR A 30 14.84 4.58 14.11
N ARG A 31 15.80 5.41 14.52
CA ARG A 31 16.22 6.59 13.74
C ARG A 31 16.87 6.09 12.45
N PRO A 32 16.61 6.73 11.29
CA PRO A 32 17.32 6.40 10.06
C PRO A 32 18.81 6.66 10.29
N SER A 33 19.63 5.61 10.23
CA SER A 33 21.07 5.78 10.20
C SER A 33 21.45 6.32 8.82
N THR A 34 22.26 7.34 8.79
CA THR A 34 22.78 8.00 7.59
C THR A 34 23.79 7.15 6.80
N VAL A 35 23.99 5.90 7.16
CA VAL A 35 24.95 5.00 6.53
C VAL A 35 24.22 3.75 6.06
N GLY A 36 24.37 3.41 4.79
CA GLY A 36 23.71 2.33 4.06
C GLY A 36 23.92 0.88 4.55
N ALA A 37 24.09 0.69 5.86
CA ALA A 37 24.10 -0.62 6.49
C ALA A 37 22.65 -1.04 6.79
N ILE A 38 22.26 -2.20 6.31
CA ILE A 38 21.01 -2.88 6.69
C ILE A 38 21.11 -3.21 8.17
N LEU A 39 20.54 -2.37 9.03
CA LEU A 39 20.47 -2.61 10.46
C LEU A 39 19.52 -3.79 10.76
N PRO A 40 19.75 -4.56 11.83
CA PRO A 40 18.84 -5.63 12.27
C PRO A 40 17.39 -5.17 12.39
N SER A 41 17.15 -3.95 12.85
CA SER A 41 15.84 -3.30 12.89
C SER A 41 15.17 -3.14 11.52
N SER A 42 15.91 -3.00 10.43
CA SER A 42 15.36 -2.92 9.09
C SER A 42 14.82 -4.28 8.61
N ARG A 43 15.45 -5.38 8.97
CA ARG A 43 14.98 -6.75 8.67
C ARG A 43 13.70 -7.09 9.44
N HIS A 44 13.62 -6.74 10.71
CA HIS A 44 12.40 -6.93 11.52
C HIS A 44 11.23 -6.09 10.97
N LEU A 45 11.49 -4.86 10.57
CA LEU A 45 10.50 -4.00 9.93
C LEU A 45 10.03 -4.60 8.61
N ALA A 46 10.94 -4.99 7.73
CA ALA A 46 10.62 -5.60 6.45
C ALA A 46 9.79 -6.89 6.62
N ALA A 47 10.19 -7.76 7.54
CA ALA A 47 9.44 -8.97 7.86
C ALA A 47 8.05 -8.66 8.45
N ALA A 48 7.89 -7.62 9.26
CA ALA A 48 6.59 -7.22 9.78
C ALA A 48 5.69 -6.64 8.69
N MET A 49 6.24 -5.90 7.73
CA MET A 49 5.50 -5.38 6.58
C MET A 49 5.05 -6.52 5.66
N ALA A 50 5.93 -7.49 5.40
CA ALA A 50 5.59 -8.66 4.61
C ALA A 50 4.46 -9.47 5.28
N ARG A 51 4.55 -9.78 6.58
CA ARG A 51 3.46 -10.45 7.33
C ARG A 51 2.12 -9.70 7.27
N ALA A 52 2.14 -8.36 7.25
CA ALA A 52 0.91 -7.58 7.15
C ALA A 52 0.26 -7.67 5.75
N ALA A 53 0.98 -8.22 4.77
CA ALA A 53 0.49 -8.49 3.42
C ALA A 53 -0.08 -9.90 3.25
N ASP A 54 -0.12 -10.75 4.29
CA ASP A 54 -0.62 -12.12 4.24
C ASP A 54 -2.02 -12.24 3.61
N GLY A 55 -2.20 -13.28 2.78
CA GLY A 55 -3.45 -13.56 2.07
C GLY A 55 -3.69 -12.67 0.85
N ALA A 56 -2.72 -11.86 0.45
CA ALA A 56 -2.79 -11.16 -0.82
C ALA A 56 -2.54 -12.13 -1.99
N GLN A 57 -3.26 -11.91 -3.10
CA GLN A 57 -3.06 -12.62 -4.36
C GLN A 57 -2.05 -11.90 -5.27
N ARG A 58 -1.71 -10.67 -4.92
CA ARG A 58 -0.72 -9.84 -5.60
C ARG A 58 -0.13 -8.82 -4.64
N LEU A 59 1.14 -8.54 -4.81
CA LEU A 59 1.90 -7.57 -4.04
C LEU A 59 2.36 -6.42 -4.95
N ILE A 60 2.21 -5.20 -4.46
CA ILE A 60 2.80 -4.01 -5.10
C ILE A 60 3.59 -3.27 -4.02
N GLU A 61 4.90 -3.19 -4.21
CA GLU A 61 5.78 -2.43 -3.34
C GLU A 61 6.04 -1.05 -3.95
N LEU A 62 5.82 0.01 -3.17
CA LEU A 62 6.08 1.39 -3.59
C LEU A 62 7.32 1.95 -2.88
N GLY A 63 8.33 2.32 -3.66
CA GLY A 63 9.62 2.80 -3.17
C GLY A 63 10.50 1.65 -2.68
N ALA A 64 10.80 0.69 -3.56
CA ALA A 64 11.52 -0.52 -3.20
C ALA A 64 12.96 -0.26 -2.72
N GLY A 65 13.57 0.84 -3.17
CA GLY A 65 14.91 1.23 -2.76
C GLY A 65 15.95 0.14 -3.00
N THR A 66 16.69 -0.23 -1.98
CA THR A 66 17.70 -1.30 -2.03
C THR A 66 17.12 -2.72 -1.99
N GLY A 67 15.80 -2.88 -1.88
CA GLY A 67 15.12 -4.18 -1.92
C GLY A 67 15.00 -4.91 -0.58
N ALA A 68 15.14 -4.23 0.55
CA ALA A 68 15.03 -4.89 1.86
C ALA A 68 13.62 -5.43 2.13
N ILE A 69 12.58 -4.71 1.72
CA ILE A 69 11.20 -5.16 1.84
C ILE A 69 10.88 -6.14 0.71
N THR A 70 11.38 -5.90 -0.51
CA THR A 70 11.27 -6.83 -1.64
C THR A 70 11.74 -8.23 -1.25
N GLU A 71 12.92 -8.33 -0.59
CA GLU A 71 13.48 -9.58 -0.09
C GLU A 71 12.51 -10.29 0.87
N ALA A 72 12.02 -9.58 1.89
CA ALA A 72 11.08 -10.14 2.86
C ALA A 72 9.74 -10.57 2.22
N LEU A 73 9.27 -9.84 1.21
CA LEU A 73 8.08 -10.20 0.45
C LEU A 73 8.31 -11.50 -0.35
N CYS A 74 9.45 -11.63 -1.03
CA CYS A 74 9.81 -12.84 -1.76
C CYS A 74 9.98 -14.05 -0.86
N GLU A 75 10.58 -13.88 0.33
CA GLU A 75 10.76 -14.95 1.31
C GLU A 75 9.44 -15.45 1.91
N GLN A 76 8.53 -14.53 2.25
CA GLN A 76 7.29 -14.88 2.92
C GLN A 76 6.15 -15.24 1.95
N HIS A 77 6.22 -14.76 0.71
CA HIS A 77 5.20 -14.94 -0.33
C HIS A 77 5.81 -15.39 -1.67
N PRO A 78 6.56 -16.50 -1.71
CA PRO A 78 7.36 -16.90 -2.88
C PRO A 78 6.52 -17.12 -4.15
N ASP A 79 5.26 -17.49 -4.00
CA ASP A 79 4.34 -17.79 -5.11
C ASP A 79 3.41 -16.63 -5.46
N VAL A 80 3.50 -15.50 -4.75
CA VAL A 80 2.62 -14.35 -4.99
C VAL A 80 3.29 -13.39 -5.99
N PRO A 81 2.65 -13.09 -7.13
CA PRO A 81 3.18 -12.11 -8.09
C PRO A 81 3.47 -10.77 -7.42
N THR A 82 4.71 -10.34 -7.50
CA THR A 82 5.19 -9.12 -6.86
C THR A 82 5.67 -8.11 -7.91
N LEU A 83 5.19 -6.87 -7.77
CA LEU A 83 5.63 -5.71 -8.53
C LEU A 83 6.35 -4.75 -7.59
N ALA A 84 7.63 -4.49 -7.85
CA ALA A 84 8.42 -3.47 -7.17
C ALA A 84 8.46 -2.19 -8.01
N VAL A 85 8.13 -1.05 -7.39
CA VAL A 85 8.12 0.27 -8.03
C VAL A 85 9.21 1.12 -7.40
N GLU A 86 10.17 1.55 -8.20
CA GLU A 86 11.25 2.41 -7.77
C GLU A 86 11.44 3.56 -8.78
N LEU A 87 11.68 4.77 -8.29
CA LEU A 87 11.85 5.94 -9.15
C LEU A 87 13.29 6.12 -9.63
N ASP A 88 14.24 5.72 -8.80
CA ASP A 88 15.66 5.77 -9.13
C ASP A 88 16.03 4.63 -10.07
N HIS A 89 16.60 4.99 -11.23
CA HIS A 89 16.95 4.04 -12.28
C HIS A 89 18.03 3.02 -11.82
N THR A 90 19.02 3.50 -11.10
CA THR A 90 20.14 2.65 -10.64
C THR A 90 19.65 1.62 -9.61
N LEU A 91 18.80 2.06 -8.67
CA LEU A 91 18.19 1.13 -7.71
C LEU A 91 17.24 0.15 -8.40
N ALA A 92 16.48 0.59 -9.40
CA ALA A 92 15.59 -0.29 -10.15
C ALA A 92 16.35 -1.35 -10.95
N GLU A 93 17.52 -1.04 -11.52
CA GLU A 93 18.38 -2.01 -12.19
C GLU A 93 18.94 -3.03 -11.18
N HIS A 94 19.46 -2.55 -10.05
CA HIS A 94 19.91 -3.43 -8.97
C HIS A 94 18.81 -4.39 -8.47
N LEU A 95 17.56 -3.91 -8.38
CA LEU A 95 16.43 -4.76 -8.02
C LEU A 95 16.16 -5.85 -9.07
N ARG A 96 16.26 -5.54 -10.37
CA ARG A 96 16.07 -6.53 -11.46
C ARG A 96 17.13 -7.63 -11.41
N GLU A 97 18.37 -7.26 -11.15
CA GLU A 97 19.47 -8.21 -11.01
C GLU A 97 19.29 -9.12 -9.78
N ARG A 98 18.93 -8.52 -8.66
CA ARG A 98 18.81 -9.22 -7.38
C ARG A 98 17.56 -10.09 -7.28
N PHE A 99 16.45 -9.67 -7.88
CA PHE A 99 15.14 -10.32 -7.77
C PHE A 99 14.53 -10.65 -9.15
N PRO A 100 15.07 -11.65 -9.88
CA PRO A 100 14.66 -11.93 -11.27
C PRO A 100 13.21 -12.41 -11.42
N ARG A 101 12.55 -12.80 -10.33
CA ARG A 101 11.12 -13.18 -10.32
C ARG A 101 10.19 -12.02 -10.04
N VAL A 102 10.71 -10.85 -9.67
CA VAL A 102 9.93 -9.65 -9.36
C VAL A 102 9.81 -8.79 -10.60
N GLU A 103 8.59 -8.37 -10.92
CA GLU A 103 8.39 -7.32 -11.93
C GLU A 103 8.90 -5.99 -11.34
N VAL A 104 9.87 -5.34 -11.97
CA VAL A 104 10.40 -4.06 -11.51
C VAL A 104 10.06 -2.96 -12.49
N ARG A 105 9.35 -1.92 -12.02
CA ARG A 105 9.04 -0.72 -12.81
C ARG A 105 9.79 0.49 -12.30
N THR A 106 10.55 1.12 -13.21
CA THR A 106 11.18 2.41 -12.96
C THR A 106 10.16 3.51 -13.28
N ALA A 107 9.39 3.92 -12.28
CA ALA A 107 8.29 4.88 -12.44
C ALA A 107 7.90 5.52 -11.11
N ALA A 108 7.16 6.61 -11.18
CA ALA A 108 6.53 7.17 -9.99
C ALA A 108 5.34 6.30 -9.53
N ALA A 109 5.19 6.15 -8.22
CA ALA A 109 4.13 5.33 -7.61
C ALA A 109 2.72 5.68 -8.13
N HIS A 110 2.41 6.96 -8.31
CA HIS A 110 1.10 7.41 -8.78
C HIS A 110 0.80 7.04 -10.25
N GLU A 111 1.83 6.86 -11.07
CA GLU A 111 1.67 6.43 -12.47
C GLU A 111 1.31 4.95 -12.50
N VAL A 112 2.09 4.12 -11.80
CA VAL A 112 1.85 2.68 -11.75
C VAL A 112 0.47 2.36 -11.16
N LEU A 113 0.08 3.03 -10.08
CA LEU A 113 -1.23 2.80 -9.45
C LEU A 113 -2.40 3.22 -10.33
N ARG A 114 -2.23 4.23 -11.19
CA ARG A 114 -3.24 4.64 -12.18
C ARG A 114 -3.45 3.54 -13.21
N ASP A 115 -2.37 2.98 -13.73
CA ASP A 115 -2.41 1.93 -14.75
C ASP A 115 -2.97 0.61 -14.19
N ASP A 116 -2.70 0.35 -12.91
CA ASP A 116 -3.13 -0.86 -12.21
C ASP A 116 -4.53 -0.74 -11.55
N LEU A 117 -5.17 0.42 -11.65
CA LEU A 117 -6.42 0.73 -10.94
C LEU A 117 -7.56 -0.25 -11.26
N ARG A 118 -7.62 -0.73 -12.50
CA ARG A 118 -8.70 -1.60 -13.00
C ARG A 118 -8.46 -3.09 -12.81
N ARG A 119 -7.27 -3.52 -12.37
CA ARG A 119 -6.99 -4.94 -12.14
C ARG A 119 -7.81 -5.45 -10.96
N PRO A 120 -8.59 -6.52 -11.13
CA PRO A 120 -9.32 -7.14 -10.03
C PRO A 120 -8.38 -7.89 -9.09
N GLY A 121 -8.86 -8.22 -7.90
CA GLY A 121 -8.20 -9.14 -6.97
C GLY A 121 -7.71 -8.53 -5.67
N HIS A 122 -7.33 -9.42 -4.77
CA HIS A 122 -6.77 -9.15 -3.46
C HIS A 122 -5.34 -8.62 -3.60
N THR A 123 -5.15 -7.31 -3.64
CA THR A 123 -3.82 -6.72 -3.73
C THR A 123 -3.41 -6.08 -2.41
N ALA A 124 -2.24 -6.43 -1.89
CA ALA A 124 -1.60 -5.69 -0.84
C ALA A 124 -0.61 -4.68 -1.44
N LEU A 125 -0.84 -3.42 -1.12
CA LEU A 125 0.06 -2.32 -1.44
C LEU A 125 0.99 -2.11 -0.25
N VAL A 126 2.27 -2.39 -0.43
CA VAL A 126 3.30 -2.25 0.61
C VAL A 126 4.12 -1.01 0.29
N SER A 127 4.05 -0.01 1.15
CA SER A 127 4.66 1.29 0.85
C SER A 127 5.74 1.65 1.85
N SER A 128 6.94 1.88 1.33
CA SER A 128 8.09 2.46 2.02
C SER A 128 8.35 3.91 1.60
N LEU A 129 7.41 4.53 0.89
CA LEU A 129 7.55 5.91 0.45
C LEU A 129 7.78 6.85 1.64
N PRO A 130 8.83 7.67 1.59
CA PRO A 130 9.15 8.61 2.66
C PRO A 130 8.28 9.87 2.56
N PHE A 131 6.97 9.75 2.79
CA PHE A 131 5.98 10.82 2.56
C PHE A 131 6.35 12.17 3.18
N ARG A 132 7.11 12.17 4.29
CA ARG A 132 7.51 13.42 4.98
C ARG A 132 8.58 14.19 4.22
N SER A 133 9.47 13.48 3.51
CA SER A 133 10.57 14.05 2.74
C SER A 133 10.31 14.12 1.23
N LEU A 134 9.21 13.51 0.76
CA LEU A 134 8.82 13.64 -0.64
C LEU A 134 8.47 15.09 -1.00
N PRO A 135 8.89 15.57 -2.19
CA PRO A 135 8.41 16.83 -2.74
C PRO A 135 6.88 16.88 -2.71
N LEU A 136 6.32 18.04 -2.38
CA LEU A 136 4.88 18.21 -2.16
C LEU A 136 4.03 17.66 -3.30
N ARG A 137 4.42 17.91 -4.55
CA ARG A 137 3.68 17.42 -5.73
C ARG A 137 3.65 15.90 -5.80
N LEU A 138 4.77 15.22 -5.57
CA LEU A 138 4.85 13.75 -5.55
C LEU A 138 4.06 13.18 -4.37
N ARG A 139 4.19 13.80 -3.19
CA ARG A 139 3.43 13.40 -2.00
C ARG A 139 1.93 13.44 -2.25
N LEU A 140 1.40 14.55 -2.78
CA LEU A 140 -0.03 14.70 -3.05
C LEU A 140 -0.53 13.73 -4.13
N ARG A 141 0.21 13.57 -5.24
CA ARG A 141 -0.14 12.64 -6.31
C ARG A 141 -0.14 11.19 -5.84
N SER A 142 0.89 10.79 -5.09
CA SER A 142 1.00 9.43 -4.55
C SER A 142 -0.10 9.15 -3.52
N SER A 143 -0.38 10.09 -2.60
CA SER A 143 -1.46 9.94 -1.62
C SER A 143 -2.82 9.76 -2.30
N LEU A 144 -3.13 10.59 -3.30
CA LEU A 144 -4.39 10.51 -4.05
C LEU A 144 -4.49 9.21 -4.85
N ALA A 145 -3.38 8.76 -5.46
CA ALA A 145 -3.36 7.52 -6.21
C ALA A 145 -3.57 6.29 -5.31
N ILE A 146 -2.92 6.27 -4.14
CA ILE A 146 -3.12 5.22 -3.13
C ILE A 146 -4.59 5.20 -2.68
N GLU A 147 -5.15 6.34 -2.36
CA GLU A 147 -6.55 6.45 -1.96
C GLU A 147 -7.49 5.89 -3.03
N ARG A 148 -7.36 6.34 -4.27
CA ARG A 148 -8.15 5.85 -5.41
C ARG A 148 -7.98 4.35 -5.63
N PHE A 149 -6.75 3.86 -5.50
CA PHE A 149 -6.45 2.44 -5.65
C PHE A 149 -7.18 1.61 -4.57
N LEU A 150 -7.17 2.05 -3.32
CA LEU A 150 -7.83 1.35 -2.22
C LEU A 150 -9.35 1.34 -2.36
N ILE A 151 -9.95 2.45 -2.82
CA ILE A 151 -11.42 2.53 -2.99
C ILE A 151 -11.90 1.66 -4.14
N ALA A 152 -11.10 1.51 -5.18
CA ALA A 152 -11.52 0.81 -6.37
C ALA A 152 -11.85 -0.67 -6.14
N HIS A 153 -11.39 -1.27 -5.04
CA HIS A 153 -11.71 -2.66 -4.71
C HIS A 153 -11.64 -2.91 -3.20
N PRO A 154 -12.69 -3.49 -2.57
CA PRO A 154 -12.79 -3.65 -1.12
C PRO A 154 -11.75 -4.60 -0.51
N ALA A 155 -11.18 -5.49 -1.33
CA ALA A 155 -10.17 -6.44 -0.91
C ALA A 155 -8.73 -5.89 -0.99
N ARG A 156 -8.55 -4.64 -1.41
CA ARG A 156 -7.25 -3.99 -1.42
C ARG A 156 -6.90 -3.47 -0.04
N ARG A 157 -5.64 -3.58 0.31
CA ARG A 157 -5.12 -3.06 1.58
C ARG A 157 -3.82 -2.29 1.37
N LEU A 158 -3.53 -1.42 2.30
CA LEU A 158 -2.27 -0.70 2.38
C LEU A 158 -1.51 -1.13 3.63
N VAL A 159 -0.23 -1.43 3.46
CA VAL A 159 0.76 -1.59 4.53
C VAL A 159 1.74 -0.44 4.40
N GLN A 160 1.82 0.42 5.41
CA GLN A 160 2.72 1.58 5.41
C GLN A 160 3.49 1.62 6.71
N TYR A 161 4.80 1.84 6.66
CA TYR A 161 5.55 2.12 7.88
C TYR A 161 5.66 3.62 8.18
N THR A 162 5.86 3.94 9.44
CA THR A 162 6.09 5.30 9.90
C THR A 162 6.96 5.29 11.17
N TYR A 163 7.73 6.35 11.38
CA TYR A 163 8.53 6.53 12.61
C TYR A 163 7.75 7.19 13.76
N LEU A 164 6.56 7.63 13.50
CA LEU A 164 5.69 8.25 14.50
C LEU A 164 4.32 7.58 14.44
N PRO A 165 3.61 7.43 15.56
CA PRO A 165 2.26 6.87 15.60
C PRO A 165 1.24 7.85 15.00
N ARG A 166 1.53 8.35 13.83
CA ARG A 166 0.73 9.30 13.07
C ARG A 166 0.77 8.93 11.60
N ALA A 167 -0.39 8.87 10.96
CA ALA A 167 -0.46 8.62 9.52
C ALA A 167 0.36 9.68 8.76
N PRO A 168 1.24 9.28 7.83
CA PRO A 168 2.09 10.21 7.09
C PRO A 168 1.34 11.04 6.05
N PHE A 169 0.09 10.68 5.75
CA PHE A 169 -0.82 11.36 4.83
C PHE A 169 -2.28 11.18 5.29
N THR A 170 -3.16 12.05 4.83
CA THR A 170 -4.59 11.98 5.16
C THR A 170 -5.29 11.11 4.11
N LEU A 171 -5.90 10.02 4.55
CA LEU A 171 -6.88 9.28 3.77
C LEU A 171 -8.26 9.85 4.09
N ARG A 172 -8.97 10.34 3.07
CA ARG A 172 -10.32 10.92 3.21
C ARG A 172 -11.41 9.87 3.35
N LEU A 173 -11.04 8.61 3.21
CA LEU A 173 -11.95 7.48 3.27
C LEU A 173 -12.12 6.98 4.69
N GLY A 174 -13.31 6.44 4.98
CA GLY A 174 -13.56 5.65 6.17
C GLY A 174 -12.70 4.39 6.19
N SER A 175 -11.42 4.55 6.56
CA SER A 175 -10.46 3.46 6.63
C SER A 175 -10.45 2.86 8.02
N SER A 176 -10.42 1.54 8.13
CA SER A 176 -10.05 0.87 9.36
C SER A 176 -8.52 0.92 9.51
N LEU A 177 -8.01 1.76 10.42
CA LEU A 177 -6.60 1.84 10.73
C LEU A 177 -6.23 0.78 11.76
N ARG A 178 -5.24 -0.05 11.44
CA ARG A 178 -4.62 -0.97 12.39
C ARG A 178 -3.17 -0.55 12.59
N TRP A 179 -2.79 -0.37 13.85
CA TRP A 179 -1.43 -0.02 14.23
C TRP A 179 -0.69 -1.23 14.76
N ARG A 180 0.54 -1.43 14.31
CA ARG A 180 1.46 -2.42 14.86
C ARG A 180 2.79 -1.74 15.16
N ARG A 181 3.28 -1.91 16.38
CA ARG A 181 4.62 -1.52 16.78
C ARG A 181 5.59 -2.64 16.44
N VAL A 182 6.75 -2.31 15.89
CA VAL A 182 7.88 -3.22 15.66
C VAL A 182 9.00 -2.69 16.54
N GLU A 183 9.47 -3.53 17.45
CA GLU A 183 10.60 -3.28 18.35
C GLU A 183 11.90 -3.79 17.73
#